data_794434783f3f2b065e3c2eac90132629
#
_entry.id   794434783f3f2b065e3c2eac90132629
#
_cell.length_a   1.000
_cell.length_b   1.000
_cell.length_c   1.000
_cell.angle_alpha   90.00
_cell.angle_beta   90.00
_cell.angle_gamma   90.00
#
_symmetry.space_group_name_H-M   'P 1'
#
loop_
_entity.id
_entity.type
_entity.pdbx_description
1 polymer ?
#
loop_
_entity_poly.entity_id
_entity_poly.type
_entity_poly.pdbx_seq_one_letter_code
_entity_poly.pdbx_strand_id
1 'polypeptide(L)'
;MLLPDPSLPWPINRAGVVLVAEREACRLHAYRNFEGEPWTCGWGETDGVGLDTVWTQAYADQRFCESLRERVTAVIEACTVAPNENQLAALVSLAYNIGMGWKGKSKPKGAKDGLRQSTVLRQHNAGNFDAAANAFTLWNKVNGKVVKGLTTRRKLEAALYVTPPVGSPPEVMPQIVDAESKMTASPINRTSAVIAGAGVLSGIDPALKAIAATKEVADGAATLKEPLGTIRSILVDTLGVPVEWILPIVLVCGGLYIIHWRRRQRDEGRA
;
A
#
# COMPACT_ATOMS: atom_id res chain seq x y z
N MET A 1 -13.31 -18.47 -1.30
CA MET A 1 -13.56 -17.46 -0.25
C MET A 1 -14.87 -16.77 -0.59
N LEU A 2 -15.81 -16.71 0.36
CA LEU A 2 -17.05 -15.96 0.18
C LEU A 2 -16.72 -14.47 0.13
N LEU A 3 -17.37 -13.73 -0.76
CA LEU A 3 -17.29 -12.27 -0.82
C LEU A 3 -18.69 -11.70 -0.57
N PRO A 4 -18.78 -10.51 0.04
CA PRO A 4 -20.06 -9.85 0.26
C PRO A 4 -20.77 -9.54 -1.04
N ASP A 5 -22.12 -9.59 -1.04
CA ASP A 5 -22.95 -9.29 -2.20
C ASP A 5 -22.66 -7.88 -2.75
N PRO A 6 -22.24 -7.75 -4.02
CA PRO A 6 -21.93 -6.45 -4.59
C PRO A 6 -23.14 -5.54 -4.80
N SER A 7 -24.36 -6.08 -4.79
CA SER A 7 -25.60 -5.34 -5.04
C SER A 7 -26.11 -4.55 -3.83
N LEU A 8 -25.59 -4.83 -2.62
CA LEU A 8 -25.98 -4.10 -1.43
C LEU A 8 -25.48 -2.65 -1.45
N PRO A 9 -26.24 -1.70 -0.85
CA PRO A 9 -25.84 -0.30 -0.78
C PRO A 9 -24.76 -0.07 0.30
N TRP A 10 -23.54 -0.52 -0.01
CA TRP A 10 -22.40 -0.41 0.90
C TRP A 10 -22.07 1.04 1.25
N PRO A 11 -21.75 1.36 2.50
CA PRO A 11 -21.46 2.73 2.94
C PRO A 11 -20.04 3.22 2.57
N ILE A 12 -19.20 2.34 2.04
CA ILE A 12 -17.87 2.63 1.48
C ILE A 12 -17.75 1.99 0.10
N ASN A 13 -16.74 2.38 -0.67
CA ASN A 13 -16.52 1.82 -1.99
C ASN A 13 -16.17 0.31 -1.95
N ARG A 14 -16.34 -0.36 -3.07
CA ARG A 14 -16.14 -1.82 -3.17
C ARG A 14 -14.74 -2.27 -2.73
N ALA A 15 -13.70 -1.48 -3.02
CA ALA A 15 -12.33 -1.80 -2.61
C ALA A 15 -12.21 -1.88 -1.09
N GLY A 16 -12.82 -0.96 -0.36
CA GLY A 16 -12.87 -0.98 1.10
C GLY A 16 -13.67 -2.15 1.66
N VAL A 17 -14.83 -2.46 1.09
CA VAL A 17 -15.65 -3.61 1.52
C VAL A 17 -14.86 -4.91 1.37
N VAL A 18 -14.23 -5.13 0.21
CA VAL A 18 -13.41 -6.33 -0.04
C VAL A 18 -12.22 -6.39 0.91
N LEU A 19 -11.53 -5.26 1.12
CA LEU A 19 -10.36 -5.19 2.01
C LEU A 19 -10.71 -5.60 3.45
N VAL A 20 -11.88 -5.22 3.97
CA VAL A 20 -12.33 -5.66 5.30
C VAL A 20 -12.73 -7.13 5.26
N ALA A 21 -13.60 -7.52 4.32
CA ALA A 21 -14.17 -8.86 4.24
C ALA A 21 -13.12 -9.97 4.08
N GLU A 22 -12.09 -9.76 3.26
CA GLU A 22 -11.00 -10.72 3.07
C GLU A 22 -10.22 -11.03 4.33
N ARG A 23 -10.27 -10.15 5.32
CA ARG A 23 -9.56 -10.31 6.59
C ARG A 23 -10.40 -10.90 7.70
N GLU A 24 -11.72 -10.75 7.61
CA GLU A 24 -12.64 -11.24 8.65
C GLU A 24 -13.12 -12.68 8.37
N ALA A 25 -13.14 -13.14 7.11
CA ALA A 25 -13.54 -14.48 6.70
C ALA A 25 -14.94 -14.88 7.23
N CYS A 26 -15.98 -14.69 6.41
CA CYS A 26 -17.37 -15.01 6.78
C CYS A 26 -17.55 -16.46 7.27
N ARG A 27 -18.11 -16.60 8.46
CA ARG A 27 -18.53 -17.89 9.02
C ARG A 27 -20.01 -17.84 9.35
N LEU A 28 -20.81 -18.69 8.70
CA LEU A 28 -22.26 -18.69 8.84
C LEU A 28 -22.77 -19.45 10.08
N HIS A 29 -21.92 -20.23 10.72
CA HIS A 29 -22.16 -20.88 12.01
C HIS A 29 -21.41 -20.15 13.10
N ALA A 30 -22.05 -19.98 14.25
CA ALA A 30 -21.41 -19.35 15.41
C ALA A 30 -20.14 -20.09 15.82
N TYR A 31 -19.12 -19.32 16.17
CA TYR A 31 -17.85 -19.84 16.65
C TYR A 31 -17.27 -18.93 17.76
N ARG A 32 -16.34 -19.46 18.51
CA ARG A 32 -15.45 -18.71 19.39
C ARG A 32 -14.06 -19.33 19.35
N ASN A 33 -13.02 -18.53 19.51
CA ASN A 33 -11.66 -19.04 19.46
C ASN A 33 -11.21 -19.61 20.82
N PHE A 34 -11.70 -19.00 21.92
CA PHE A 34 -11.35 -19.42 23.28
C PHE A 34 -12.59 -19.41 24.16
N GLU A 35 -12.54 -20.18 25.24
CA GLU A 35 -13.58 -20.17 26.27
C GLU A 35 -13.62 -18.78 26.94
N GLY A 36 -14.83 -18.24 27.12
CA GLY A 36 -15.03 -16.89 27.68
C GLY A 36 -15.08 -15.77 26.65
N GLU A 37 -14.72 -16.02 25.37
CA GLU A 37 -14.98 -15.06 24.30
C GLU A 37 -16.47 -15.06 23.89
N PRO A 38 -17.00 -13.91 23.42
CA PRO A 38 -18.35 -13.87 22.87
C PRO A 38 -18.44 -14.76 21.62
N TRP A 39 -19.60 -15.37 21.42
CA TRP A 39 -19.92 -16.07 20.18
C TRP A 39 -19.89 -15.08 19.03
N THR A 40 -19.31 -15.50 17.93
CA THR A 40 -19.12 -14.69 16.72
C THR A 40 -19.74 -15.39 15.53
N CYS A 41 -20.39 -14.65 14.63
CA CYS A 41 -20.97 -15.17 13.40
C CYS A 41 -20.80 -14.15 12.26
N GLY A 42 -21.05 -14.58 11.02
CA GLY A 42 -20.96 -13.71 9.85
C GLY A 42 -19.55 -13.21 9.58
N TRP A 43 -19.40 -11.90 9.46
CA TRP A 43 -18.15 -11.18 9.19
C TRP A 43 -17.45 -10.66 10.45
N GLY A 44 -17.70 -11.30 11.58
CA GLY A 44 -17.10 -10.94 12.86
C GLY A 44 -18.07 -10.30 13.86
N GLU A 45 -19.36 -10.38 13.62
CA GLU A 45 -20.41 -9.87 14.51
C GLU A 45 -20.56 -10.74 15.74
N THR A 46 -20.71 -10.08 16.88
CA THR A 46 -20.91 -10.74 18.19
C THR A 46 -22.26 -10.41 18.82
N ASP A 47 -22.92 -9.33 18.38
CA ASP A 47 -24.19 -8.87 18.94
C ASP A 47 -25.33 -9.81 18.51
N GLY A 48 -26.08 -10.32 19.52
CA GLY A 48 -27.17 -11.25 19.30
C GLY A 48 -26.74 -12.66 18.85
N VAL A 49 -25.45 -13.02 18.98
CA VAL A 49 -24.91 -14.32 18.59
C VAL A 49 -24.78 -15.25 19.79
N GLY A 50 -25.38 -16.43 19.70
CA GLY A 50 -25.28 -17.52 20.69
C GLY A 50 -24.69 -18.79 20.07
N LEU A 51 -24.52 -19.84 20.90
CA LEU A 51 -23.92 -21.12 20.51
C LEU A 51 -24.53 -21.72 19.24
N ASP A 52 -25.85 -21.70 19.13
CA ASP A 52 -26.61 -22.37 18.05
C ASP A 52 -26.95 -21.41 16.91
N THR A 53 -26.34 -20.23 16.85
CA THR A 53 -26.63 -19.25 15.82
C THR A 53 -26.12 -19.74 14.47
N VAL A 54 -27.01 -19.77 13.48
CA VAL A 54 -26.70 -20.05 12.07
C VAL A 54 -27.32 -18.95 11.23
N TRP A 55 -26.50 -18.28 10.41
CA TRP A 55 -26.95 -17.22 9.53
C TRP A 55 -26.93 -17.64 8.07
N THR A 56 -27.79 -17.02 7.26
CA THR A 56 -27.63 -17.06 5.81
C THR A 56 -26.58 -16.06 5.37
N GLN A 57 -26.00 -16.25 4.18
CA GLN A 57 -25.03 -15.27 3.63
C GLN A 57 -25.65 -13.87 3.52
N ALA A 58 -26.90 -13.80 3.00
CA ALA A 58 -27.59 -12.52 2.85
C ALA A 58 -27.77 -11.78 4.18
N TYR A 59 -28.11 -12.51 5.26
CA TYR A 59 -28.23 -11.90 6.58
C TYR A 59 -26.87 -11.46 7.14
N ALA A 60 -25.82 -12.27 6.96
CA ALA A 60 -24.46 -11.90 7.36
C ALA A 60 -23.99 -10.64 6.62
N ASP A 61 -24.26 -10.52 5.33
CA ASP A 61 -23.89 -9.36 4.51
C ASP A 61 -24.66 -8.10 4.94
N GLN A 62 -25.96 -8.26 5.28
CA GLN A 62 -26.76 -7.15 5.83
C GLN A 62 -26.17 -6.65 7.17
N ARG A 63 -25.89 -7.55 8.11
CA ARG A 63 -25.29 -7.21 9.41
C ARG A 63 -23.93 -6.52 9.25
N PHE A 64 -23.12 -7.02 8.31
CA PHE A 64 -21.85 -6.41 7.97
C PHE A 64 -22.02 -5.00 7.41
N CYS A 65 -22.99 -4.79 6.51
CA CYS A 65 -23.30 -3.47 5.98
C CYS A 65 -23.73 -2.48 7.08
N GLU A 66 -24.53 -2.92 8.05
CA GLU A 66 -24.95 -2.14 9.20
C GLU A 66 -23.73 -1.76 10.09
N SER A 67 -22.89 -2.74 10.43
CA SER A 67 -21.66 -2.52 11.21
C SER A 67 -20.69 -1.55 10.51
N LEU A 68 -20.58 -1.63 9.17
CA LEU A 68 -19.79 -0.67 8.41
C LEU A 68 -20.38 0.73 8.44
N ARG A 69 -21.72 0.91 8.39
CA ARG A 69 -22.37 2.23 8.49
C ARG A 69 -22.07 2.92 9.81
N GLU A 70 -22.16 2.19 10.91
CA GLU A 70 -21.82 2.72 12.23
C GLU A 70 -20.36 3.19 12.28
N ARG A 71 -19.44 2.40 11.72
CA ARG A 71 -18.03 2.77 11.67
C ARG A 71 -17.76 3.96 10.77
N VAL A 72 -18.41 4.03 9.61
CA VAL A 72 -18.33 5.18 8.70
C VAL A 72 -18.73 6.46 9.41
N THR A 73 -19.88 6.45 10.09
CA THR A 73 -20.36 7.59 10.88
C THR A 73 -19.32 8.00 11.93
N ALA A 74 -18.80 7.03 12.69
CA ALA A 74 -17.82 7.31 13.75
C ALA A 74 -16.46 7.81 13.20
N VAL A 75 -16.05 7.36 12.00
CA VAL A 75 -14.84 7.82 11.32
C VAL A 75 -15.03 9.24 10.81
N ILE A 76 -16.15 9.54 10.14
CA ILE A 76 -16.45 10.89 9.64
C ILE A 76 -16.50 11.89 10.80
N GLU A 77 -17.14 11.56 11.92
CA GLU A 77 -17.17 12.40 13.11
C GLU A 77 -15.77 12.67 13.70
N ALA A 78 -14.83 11.77 13.50
CA ALA A 78 -13.47 11.93 13.99
C ALA A 78 -12.54 12.69 13.03
N CYS A 79 -12.95 12.84 11.76
CA CYS A 79 -12.23 13.59 10.73
C CYS A 79 -12.57 15.07 10.80
N THR A 80 -11.57 15.94 10.88
CA THR A 80 -11.71 17.41 10.74
C THR A 80 -11.48 17.86 9.31
N VAL A 81 -10.77 17.05 8.52
CA VAL A 81 -10.60 17.18 7.08
C VAL A 81 -11.44 16.09 6.43
N ALA A 82 -12.29 16.45 5.45
CA ALA A 82 -13.15 15.49 4.78
C ALA A 82 -12.30 14.46 3.99
N PRO A 83 -12.41 13.16 4.29
CA PRO A 83 -11.73 12.13 3.52
C PRO A 83 -12.40 11.94 2.16
N ASN A 84 -11.61 11.68 1.11
CA ASN A 84 -12.15 11.15 -0.14
C ASN A 84 -12.61 9.68 0.05
N GLU A 85 -13.27 9.10 -0.96
CA GLU A 85 -13.86 7.75 -0.87
C GLU A 85 -12.83 6.66 -0.53
N ASN A 86 -11.60 6.74 -1.07
CA ASN A 86 -10.54 5.78 -0.82
C ASN A 86 -9.89 5.98 0.56
N GLN A 87 -9.71 7.24 0.97
CA GLN A 87 -9.26 7.59 2.31
C GLN A 87 -10.26 7.12 3.37
N LEU A 88 -11.56 7.38 3.14
CA LEU A 88 -12.62 6.91 4.03
C LEU A 88 -12.59 5.39 4.15
N ALA A 89 -12.53 4.67 3.05
CA ALA A 89 -12.49 3.21 3.03
C ALA A 89 -11.29 2.64 3.80
N ALA A 90 -10.11 3.23 3.64
CA ALA A 90 -8.90 2.82 4.35
C ALA A 90 -8.98 3.11 5.86
N LEU A 91 -9.49 4.28 6.26
CA LEU A 91 -9.70 4.65 7.66
C LEU A 91 -10.75 3.75 8.33
N VAL A 92 -11.83 3.41 7.63
CA VAL A 92 -12.86 2.48 8.11
C VAL A 92 -12.28 1.07 8.28
N SER A 93 -11.45 0.58 7.33
CA SER A 93 -10.77 -0.72 7.48
C SER A 93 -9.86 -0.74 8.70
N LEU A 94 -9.09 0.32 8.92
CA LEU A 94 -8.26 0.44 10.12
C LEU A 94 -9.11 0.44 11.38
N ALA A 95 -10.16 1.27 11.45
CA ALA A 95 -11.08 1.35 12.57
C ALA A 95 -11.81 0.03 12.86
N TYR A 96 -12.13 -0.72 11.82
CA TYR A 96 -12.76 -2.05 11.95
C TYR A 96 -11.84 -3.01 12.71
N ASN A 97 -10.54 -2.95 12.45
CA ASN A 97 -9.56 -3.84 13.06
C ASN A 97 -9.10 -3.40 14.47
N ILE A 98 -8.80 -2.10 14.66
CA ILE A 98 -8.22 -1.61 15.93
C ILE A 98 -9.24 -0.94 16.85
N GLY A 99 -10.49 -0.77 16.39
CA GLY A 99 -11.52 -0.01 17.07
C GLY A 99 -11.37 1.50 16.88
N MET A 100 -12.39 2.24 17.32
CA MET A 100 -12.38 3.71 17.30
C MET A 100 -11.56 4.33 18.43
N GLY A 101 -11.30 3.57 19.49
CA GLY A 101 -10.68 4.09 20.69
C GLY A 101 -11.67 4.89 21.57
N TRP A 102 -11.14 5.74 22.43
CA TRP A 102 -11.91 6.52 23.39
C TRP A 102 -12.11 7.96 22.93
N LYS A 103 -13.18 8.61 23.47
CA LYS A 103 -13.48 10.03 23.26
C LYS A 103 -13.04 10.84 24.49
N GLY A 104 -12.68 12.11 24.29
CA GLY A 104 -12.34 13.04 25.36
C GLY A 104 -10.84 13.25 25.56
N LYS A 105 -10.49 14.09 26.55
CA LYS A 105 -9.09 14.50 26.81
C LYS A 105 -8.31 13.50 27.67
N SER A 106 -9.00 12.73 28.51
CA SER A 106 -8.38 11.78 29.43
C SER A 106 -8.76 10.35 29.09
N LYS A 107 -7.78 9.45 29.12
CA LYS A 107 -7.98 8.03 28.85
C LYS A 107 -8.77 7.36 29.98
N PRO A 108 -9.96 6.80 29.72
CA PRO A 108 -10.68 6.02 30.72
C PRO A 108 -9.88 4.79 31.16
N LYS A 109 -10.04 4.38 32.43
CA LYS A 109 -9.37 3.16 32.91
C LYS A 109 -9.78 1.94 32.08
N GLY A 110 -8.79 1.20 31.60
CA GLY A 110 -9.00 0.02 30.75
C GLY A 110 -9.32 0.31 29.27
N ALA A 111 -9.50 1.57 28.87
CA ALA A 111 -9.74 1.89 27.46
C ALA A 111 -8.52 1.55 26.61
N LYS A 112 -8.78 0.99 25.42
CA LYS A 112 -7.76 0.72 24.43
C LYS A 112 -7.65 1.90 23.46
N ASP A 113 -6.45 2.19 22.99
CA ASP A 113 -6.24 3.14 21.92
C ASP A 113 -6.79 2.56 20.60
N GLY A 114 -7.26 3.43 19.73
CA GLY A 114 -7.83 3.08 18.44
C GLY A 114 -7.60 4.20 17.42
N LEU A 115 -8.47 4.29 16.42
CA LEU A 115 -8.32 5.27 15.35
C LEU A 115 -8.18 6.70 15.87
N ARG A 116 -8.98 7.11 16.87
CA ARG A 116 -8.93 8.48 17.43
C ARG A 116 -7.58 8.85 18.02
N GLN A 117 -6.85 7.89 18.57
CA GLN A 117 -5.51 8.09 19.14
C GLN A 117 -4.39 7.84 18.14
N SER A 118 -4.72 7.40 16.92
CA SER A 118 -3.73 7.01 15.93
C SER A 118 -3.00 8.22 15.33
N THR A 119 -1.74 8.00 14.98
CA THR A 119 -0.98 8.95 14.17
C THR A 119 -1.61 9.08 12.78
N VAL A 120 -2.26 8.03 12.26
CA VAL A 120 -2.98 8.05 10.97
C VAL A 120 -4.02 9.17 10.98
N LEU A 121 -4.95 9.15 11.93
CA LEU A 121 -6.01 10.15 11.98
C LEU A 121 -5.47 11.56 12.29
N ARG A 122 -4.48 11.68 13.17
CA ARG A 122 -3.84 12.96 13.48
C ARG A 122 -3.23 13.60 12.24
N GLN A 123 -2.50 12.82 11.42
CA GLN A 123 -1.89 13.33 10.19
C GLN A 123 -2.93 13.62 9.10
N HIS A 124 -3.97 12.79 8.99
CA HIS A 124 -5.11 13.06 8.11
C HIS A 124 -5.76 14.40 8.44
N ASN A 125 -6.07 14.64 9.71
CA ASN A 125 -6.70 15.86 10.20
C ASN A 125 -5.81 17.11 10.10
N ALA A 126 -4.49 16.92 9.94
CA ALA A 126 -3.54 17.99 9.64
C ALA A 126 -3.36 18.22 8.13
N GLY A 127 -4.01 17.45 7.26
CA GLY A 127 -3.85 17.50 5.80
C GLY A 127 -2.56 16.85 5.30
N ASN A 128 -1.80 16.18 6.17
CA ASN A 128 -0.52 15.53 5.84
C ASN A 128 -0.78 14.09 5.35
N PHE A 129 -1.35 13.92 4.17
CA PHE A 129 -1.85 12.63 3.68
C PHE A 129 -0.74 11.58 3.48
N ASP A 130 0.44 11.96 3.01
CA ASP A 130 1.58 11.04 2.89
C ASP A 130 2.06 10.53 4.25
N ALA A 131 2.11 11.41 5.24
CA ALA A 131 2.47 11.05 6.61
C ALA A 131 1.38 10.16 7.25
N ALA A 132 0.10 10.39 6.93
CA ALA A 132 -1.01 9.54 7.36
C ALA A 132 -0.88 8.12 6.76
N ALA A 133 -0.60 8.01 5.46
CA ALA A 133 -0.40 6.73 4.78
C ALA A 133 0.76 5.93 5.39
N ASN A 134 1.88 6.58 5.64
CA ASN A 134 3.05 5.94 6.28
C ASN A 134 2.74 5.46 7.71
N ALA A 135 1.88 6.18 8.42
CA ALA A 135 1.53 5.88 9.81
C ALA A 135 0.67 4.61 9.98
N PHE A 136 0.02 4.10 8.93
CA PHE A 136 -0.69 2.81 9.01
C PHE A 136 0.22 1.69 9.52
N THR A 137 1.48 1.68 9.10
CA THR A 137 2.47 0.64 9.47
C THR A 137 2.72 0.55 10.98
N LEU A 138 2.43 1.58 11.75
CA LEU A 138 2.59 1.60 13.20
C LEU A 138 1.63 0.62 13.92
N TRP A 139 0.54 0.21 13.26
CA TRP A 139 -0.51 -0.65 13.79
C TRP A 139 -0.37 -2.12 13.35
N ASN A 140 0.86 -2.63 13.28
CA ASN A 140 1.17 -3.99 12.84
C ASN A 140 1.63 -4.93 13.97
N LYS A 141 1.45 -4.53 15.25
CA LYS A 141 1.96 -5.26 16.41
C LYS A 141 0.83 -5.80 17.30
N VAL A 142 1.06 -6.99 17.87
CA VAL A 142 0.27 -7.56 18.98
C VAL A 142 1.24 -7.86 20.12
N ASN A 143 0.96 -7.37 21.30
CA ASN A 143 1.84 -7.52 22.48
C ASN A 143 3.30 -7.11 22.19
N GLY A 144 3.49 -6.01 21.44
CA GLY A 144 4.81 -5.47 21.08
C GLY A 144 5.52 -6.21 19.93
N LYS A 145 5.03 -7.36 19.48
CA LYS A 145 5.60 -8.17 18.40
C LYS A 145 4.93 -7.87 17.06
N VAL A 146 5.73 -7.71 16.01
CA VAL A 146 5.22 -7.52 14.63
C VAL A 146 4.54 -8.79 14.13
N VAL A 147 3.34 -8.64 13.57
CA VAL A 147 2.54 -9.73 12.99
C VAL A 147 2.48 -9.54 11.47
N LYS A 148 2.90 -10.56 10.72
CA LYS A 148 2.97 -10.53 9.25
C LYS A 148 1.62 -10.21 8.60
N GLY A 149 0.53 -10.81 9.09
CA GLY A 149 -0.83 -10.55 8.58
C GLY A 149 -1.26 -9.10 8.76
N LEU A 150 -0.96 -8.50 9.94
CA LEU A 150 -1.24 -7.09 10.19
C LEU A 150 -0.36 -6.19 9.31
N THR A 151 0.91 -6.53 9.12
CA THR A 151 1.79 -5.76 8.22
C THR A 151 1.25 -5.73 6.80
N THR A 152 0.75 -6.86 6.28
CA THR A 152 0.13 -6.92 4.95
C THR A 152 -1.15 -6.10 4.90
N ARG A 153 -2.02 -6.19 5.92
CA ARG A 153 -3.25 -5.39 6.02
C ARG A 153 -2.94 -3.89 5.99
N ARG A 154 -2.01 -3.42 6.80
CA ARG A 154 -1.58 -2.00 6.86
C ARG A 154 -1.04 -1.49 5.53
N LYS A 155 -0.28 -2.33 4.80
CA LYS A 155 0.21 -1.96 3.46
C LYS A 155 -0.93 -1.78 2.45
N LEU A 156 -1.93 -2.66 2.46
CA LEU A 156 -3.09 -2.55 1.56
C LEU A 156 -3.96 -1.34 1.90
N GLU A 157 -4.17 -1.07 3.20
CA GLU A 157 -4.89 0.12 3.65
C GLU A 157 -4.16 1.41 3.27
N ALA A 158 -2.84 1.47 3.45
CA ALA A 158 -2.03 2.62 3.03
C ALA A 158 -2.07 2.82 1.51
N ALA A 159 -1.99 1.75 0.73
CA ALA A 159 -2.09 1.82 -0.72
C ALA A 159 -3.46 2.34 -1.18
N LEU A 160 -4.56 1.84 -0.58
CA LEU A 160 -5.90 2.34 -0.87
C LEU A 160 -6.03 3.82 -0.50
N TYR A 161 -5.48 4.23 0.65
CA TYR A 161 -5.54 5.59 1.16
C TYR A 161 -4.94 6.63 0.21
N VAL A 162 -3.83 6.31 -0.47
CA VAL A 162 -3.15 7.22 -1.41
C VAL A 162 -3.68 7.10 -2.84
N THR A 163 -4.54 6.13 -3.13
CA THR A 163 -5.12 5.97 -4.47
C THR A 163 -6.10 7.10 -4.74
N PRO A 164 -5.95 7.89 -5.83
CA PRO A 164 -6.92 8.91 -6.18
C PRO A 164 -8.31 8.32 -6.42
N PRO A 165 -9.41 9.02 -6.08
CA PRO A 165 -10.76 8.59 -6.40
C PRO A 165 -10.96 8.42 -7.90
N VAL A 166 -11.85 7.51 -8.30
CA VAL A 166 -12.21 7.32 -9.71
C VAL A 166 -12.83 8.62 -10.25
N GLY A 167 -12.31 9.13 -11.36
CA GLY A 167 -12.77 10.38 -11.97
C GLY A 167 -12.14 11.66 -11.39
N SER A 168 -11.21 11.54 -10.44
CA SER A 168 -10.34 12.68 -10.12
C SER A 168 -9.61 13.11 -11.40
N PRO A 169 -9.56 14.41 -11.72
CA PRO A 169 -8.66 14.85 -12.78
C PRO A 169 -7.27 14.30 -12.45
N PRO A 170 -6.49 13.87 -13.46
CA PRO A 170 -5.13 13.44 -13.19
C PRO A 170 -4.51 14.56 -12.35
N GLU A 171 -3.98 14.19 -11.17
CA GLU A 171 -3.22 15.13 -10.38
C GLU A 171 -2.24 15.72 -11.37
N VAL A 172 -2.41 17.03 -11.65
CA VAL A 172 -1.48 17.74 -12.49
C VAL A 172 -0.20 17.58 -11.69
N MET A 173 0.60 16.58 -12.06
CA MET A 173 1.95 16.46 -11.54
C MET A 173 2.46 17.89 -11.59
N PRO A 174 2.92 18.49 -10.47
CA PRO A 174 3.45 19.82 -10.53
C PRO A 174 4.33 19.80 -11.76
N GLN A 175 3.93 20.53 -12.82
CA GLN A 175 4.78 20.70 -13.97
C GLN A 175 6.08 21.04 -13.30
N ILE A 176 7.10 20.21 -13.53
CA ILE A 176 8.44 20.57 -13.14
C ILE A 176 8.58 21.93 -13.76
N VAL A 177 8.20 22.95 -12.99
CA VAL A 177 8.54 24.33 -13.32
C VAL A 177 10.03 24.18 -13.42
N ASP A 178 10.57 24.32 -14.63
CA ASP A 178 11.96 24.28 -14.88
C ASP A 178 12.67 25.16 -13.85
N ALA A 179 12.88 24.63 -12.66
CA ALA A 179 14.13 24.84 -12.02
C ALA A 179 15.09 24.27 -13.06
N GLU A 180 15.48 25.10 -14.05
CA GLU A 180 16.44 24.81 -15.08
C GLU A 180 17.54 24.01 -14.41
N SER A 181 17.40 22.75 -14.55
CA SER A 181 17.86 21.87 -13.54
C SER A 181 19.32 21.67 -13.78
N LYS A 182 20.08 22.22 -12.91
CA LYS A 182 21.46 21.76 -12.68
C LYS A 182 21.53 20.22 -12.57
N MET A 183 20.41 19.55 -12.34
CA MET A 183 20.27 18.10 -12.23
C MET A 183 20.22 17.38 -13.58
N THR A 184 19.60 17.92 -14.64
CA THR A 184 19.65 17.36 -16.01
C THR A 184 20.99 17.63 -16.68
N ALA A 185 21.74 18.64 -16.23
CA ALA A 185 23.08 18.93 -16.70
C ALA A 185 24.15 18.00 -16.10
N SER A 186 23.84 17.23 -15.05
CA SER A 186 24.81 16.30 -14.45
C SER A 186 25.06 15.12 -15.40
N PRO A 187 26.32 14.82 -15.74
CA PRO A 187 26.66 13.69 -16.62
C PRO A 187 26.06 12.35 -16.16
N ILE A 188 26.03 12.10 -14.85
CA ILE A 188 25.51 10.86 -14.27
C ILE A 188 23.99 10.74 -14.46
N ASN A 189 23.24 11.84 -14.32
CA ASN A 189 21.79 11.80 -14.54
C ASN A 189 21.45 11.62 -16.03
N ARG A 190 22.19 12.23 -16.94
CA ARG A 190 22.06 12.00 -18.37
C ARG A 190 22.33 10.54 -18.73
N THR A 191 23.39 9.95 -18.16
CA THR A 191 23.72 8.53 -18.38
C THR A 191 22.62 7.62 -17.84
N SER A 192 22.10 7.89 -16.62
CA SER A 192 21.03 7.11 -16.02
C SER A 192 19.73 7.18 -16.82
N ALA A 193 19.37 8.35 -17.35
CA ALA A 193 18.19 8.54 -18.19
C ALA A 193 18.33 7.82 -19.54
N VAL A 194 19.52 7.86 -20.14
CA VAL A 194 19.82 7.14 -21.39
C VAL A 194 19.79 5.64 -21.18
N ILE A 195 20.35 5.12 -20.07
CA ILE A 195 20.33 3.68 -19.75
C ILE A 195 18.89 3.20 -19.53
N ALA A 196 18.07 3.94 -18.77
CA ALA A 196 16.67 3.59 -18.56
C ALA A 196 15.85 3.66 -19.86
N GLY A 197 16.07 4.71 -20.67
CA GLY A 197 15.41 4.86 -21.99
C GLY A 197 15.81 3.78 -22.99
N ALA A 198 17.08 3.39 -23.03
CA ALA A 198 17.56 2.31 -23.89
C ALA A 198 16.97 0.94 -23.52
N GLY A 199 16.75 0.69 -22.21
CA GLY A 199 16.08 -0.53 -21.73
C GLY A 199 14.63 -0.64 -22.19
N VAL A 200 13.91 0.48 -22.29
CA VAL A 200 12.53 0.53 -22.79
C VAL A 200 12.44 0.47 -24.31
N LEU A 201 13.47 1.00 -25.01
CA LEU A 201 13.52 1.09 -26.49
C LEU A 201 14.31 -0.06 -27.13
N SER A 202 14.51 -1.17 -26.45
CA SER A 202 15.38 -2.28 -26.85
C SER A 202 15.00 -3.02 -28.15
N GLY A 203 14.06 -2.50 -28.92
CA GLY A 203 13.79 -2.93 -30.29
C GLY A 203 14.55 -2.14 -31.39
N ILE A 204 15.43 -1.19 -31.02
CA ILE A 204 16.08 -0.27 -31.96
C ILE A 204 17.60 -0.48 -31.91
N ASP A 205 18.14 -1.23 -32.87
CA ASP A 205 19.56 -1.54 -33.07
C ASP A 205 20.53 -0.33 -33.12
N PRO A 206 20.14 0.88 -33.61
CA PRO A 206 21.04 2.03 -33.66
C PRO A 206 21.38 2.65 -32.29
N ALA A 207 20.45 2.59 -31.31
CA ALA A 207 20.66 3.19 -30.00
C ALA A 207 21.67 2.41 -29.12
N LEU A 208 21.71 1.09 -29.28
CA LEU A 208 22.69 0.22 -28.61
C LEU A 208 24.11 0.43 -29.14
N LYS A 209 24.28 0.68 -30.47
CA LYS A 209 25.58 1.01 -31.06
C LYS A 209 26.12 2.38 -30.58
N ALA A 210 25.24 3.37 -30.39
CA ALA A 210 25.64 4.68 -29.88
C ALA A 210 26.11 4.65 -28.43
N ILE A 211 25.47 3.80 -27.59
CA ILE A 211 25.84 3.62 -26.19
C ILE A 211 27.15 2.85 -26.02
N ALA A 212 27.38 1.84 -26.87
CA ALA A 212 28.62 1.07 -26.86
C ALA A 212 29.85 1.87 -27.36
N ALA A 213 29.64 2.98 -28.03
CA ALA A 213 30.71 3.87 -28.54
C ALA A 213 31.24 4.88 -27.50
N THR A 214 30.64 5.01 -26.33
CA THR A 214 31.15 5.90 -25.30
C THR A 214 32.16 5.17 -24.41
N LYS A 215 33.38 5.69 -24.33
CA LYS A 215 34.52 5.11 -23.59
C LYS A 215 34.19 4.87 -22.09
N GLU A 216 33.35 5.72 -21.49
CA GLU A 216 32.92 5.59 -20.09
C GLU A 216 32.03 4.37 -19.82
N VAL A 217 31.24 3.93 -20.81
CA VAL A 217 30.41 2.72 -20.70
C VAL A 217 31.26 1.46 -20.88
N ALA A 218 32.29 1.52 -21.72
CA ALA A 218 33.21 0.40 -21.92
C ALA A 218 34.03 0.09 -20.66
N ASP A 219 34.49 1.11 -19.93
CA ASP A 219 35.24 0.94 -18.68
C ASP A 219 34.34 0.44 -17.52
N GLY A 220 33.07 0.90 -17.47
CA GLY A 220 32.07 0.40 -16.51
C GLY A 220 31.64 -1.06 -16.77
N ALA A 221 31.56 -1.46 -18.04
CA ALA A 221 31.18 -2.82 -18.42
C ALA A 221 32.28 -3.85 -18.08
N ALA A 222 33.55 -3.45 -18.07
CA ALA A 222 34.65 -4.34 -17.68
C ALA A 222 34.60 -4.75 -16.19
N THR A 223 34.09 -3.86 -15.34
CA THR A 223 33.94 -4.10 -13.89
C THR A 223 32.72 -4.93 -13.53
N LEU A 224 31.76 -5.08 -14.47
CA LEU A 224 30.47 -5.78 -14.26
C LEU A 224 30.43 -7.20 -14.87
N LYS A 225 31.53 -7.72 -15.42
CA LYS A 225 31.55 -9.04 -16.07
C LYS A 225 31.16 -10.18 -15.14
N GLU A 226 31.65 -10.18 -13.91
CA GLU A 226 31.34 -11.22 -12.92
C GLU A 226 29.88 -11.20 -12.42
N PRO A 227 29.32 -10.05 -11.98
CA PRO A 227 27.93 -9.99 -11.55
C PRO A 227 26.92 -10.25 -12.68
N LEU A 228 27.24 -9.90 -13.94
CA LEU A 228 26.38 -10.16 -15.09
C LEU A 228 26.24 -11.65 -15.39
N GLY A 229 27.30 -12.44 -15.19
CA GLY A 229 27.27 -13.91 -15.33
C GLY A 229 26.28 -14.54 -14.33
N THR A 230 26.34 -14.11 -13.08
CA THR A 230 25.45 -14.60 -12.02
C THR A 230 23.99 -14.20 -12.25
N ILE A 231 23.75 -12.95 -12.66
CA ILE A 231 22.40 -12.46 -13.00
C ILE A 231 21.81 -13.23 -14.18
N ARG A 232 22.62 -13.51 -15.21
CA ARG A 232 22.19 -14.31 -16.35
C ARG A 232 21.73 -15.70 -15.94
N SER A 233 22.51 -16.43 -15.13
CA SER A 233 22.14 -17.77 -14.67
C SER A 233 20.84 -17.78 -13.86
N ILE A 234 20.64 -16.82 -12.97
CA ILE A 234 19.40 -16.71 -12.19
C ILE A 234 18.20 -16.42 -13.09
N LEU A 235 18.30 -15.47 -14.02
CA LEU A 235 17.19 -15.07 -14.87
C LEU A 235 16.81 -16.16 -15.89
N VAL A 236 17.79 -16.82 -16.50
CA VAL A 236 17.54 -17.85 -17.54
C VAL A 236 17.22 -19.19 -16.91
N ASP A 237 18.10 -19.68 -16.00
CA ASP A 237 18.03 -21.05 -15.53
C ASP A 237 16.97 -21.24 -14.44
N THR A 238 16.70 -20.19 -13.63
CA THR A 238 15.75 -20.26 -12.52
C THR A 238 14.38 -19.66 -12.83
N LEU A 239 14.34 -18.55 -13.58
CA LEU A 239 13.11 -17.81 -13.88
C LEU A 239 12.61 -17.97 -15.31
N GLY A 240 13.36 -18.66 -16.18
CA GLY A 240 12.97 -18.94 -17.57
C GLY A 240 12.87 -17.70 -18.46
N VAL A 241 13.56 -16.61 -18.11
CA VAL A 241 13.54 -15.36 -18.89
C VAL A 241 14.33 -15.54 -20.19
N PRO A 242 13.77 -15.25 -21.38
CA PRO A 242 14.49 -15.32 -22.64
C PRO A 242 15.77 -14.47 -22.60
N VAL A 243 16.86 -14.98 -23.20
CA VAL A 243 18.19 -14.35 -23.13
C VAL A 243 18.18 -12.91 -23.68
N GLU A 244 17.36 -12.65 -24.69
CA GLU A 244 17.18 -11.34 -25.32
C GLU A 244 16.60 -10.28 -24.38
N TRP A 245 15.92 -10.68 -23.29
CA TRP A 245 15.32 -9.78 -22.31
C TRP A 245 16.24 -9.44 -21.13
N ILE A 246 17.37 -10.15 -20.98
CA ILE A 246 18.28 -9.95 -19.86
C ILE A 246 18.87 -8.54 -19.86
N LEU A 247 19.39 -8.09 -20.99
CA LEU A 247 20.04 -6.78 -21.11
C LEU A 247 19.06 -5.63 -20.85
N PRO A 248 17.86 -5.60 -21.46
CA PRO A 248 16.83 -4.62 -21.14
C PRO A 248 16.48 -4.56 -19.64
N ILE A 249 16.28 -5.70 -19.00
CA ILE A 249 15.94 -5.78 -17.57
C ILE A 249 17.07 -5.21 -16.72
N VAL A 250 18.31 -5.59 -16.97
CA VAL A 250 19.49 -5.10 -16.23
C VAL A 250 19.67 -3.59 -16.39
N LEU A 251 19.47 -3.06 -17.59
CA LEU A 251 19.58 -1.62 -17.86
C LEU A 251 18.50 -0.81 -17.14
N VAL A 252 17.25 -1.26 -17.20
CA VAL A 252 16.14 -0.58 -16.51
C VAL A 252 16.34 -0.63 -14.99
N CYS A 253 16.64 -1.78 -14.42
CA CYS A 253 16.85 -1.92 -12.98
C CYS A 253 18.08 -1.13 -12.50
N GLY A 254 19.17 -1.15 -13.24
CA GLY A 254 20.38 -0.38 -12.95
C GLY A 254 20.14 1.12 -13.00
N GLY A 255 19.43 1.62 -14.01
CA GLY A 255 19.05 3.03 -14.11
C GLY A 255 18.17 3.50 -12.96
N LEU A 256 17.15 2.72 -12.60
CA LEU A 256 16.27 3.00 -11.47
C LEU A 256 17.01 2.96 -10.13
N TYR A 257 17.95 2.02 -9.95
CA TYR A 257 18.78 1.93 -8.75
C TYR A 257 19.65 3.18 -8.56
N ILE A 258 20.31 3.66 -9.61
CA ILE A 258 21.15 4.86 -9.56
C ILE A 258 20.30 6.09 -9.20
N ILE A 259 19.11 6.24 -9.79
CA ILE A 259 18.19 7.34 -9.48
C ILE A 259 17.75 7.27 -8.01
N HIS A 260 17.36 6.08 -7.54
CA HIS A 260 16.94 5.87 -6.15
C HIS A 260 18.07 6.14 -5.15
N TRP A 261 19.28 5.64 -5.42
CA TRP A 261 20.46 5.84 -4.58
C TRP A 261 20.81 7.34 -4.44
N ARG A 262 20.74 8.10 -5.54
CA ARG A 262 20.98 9.54 -5.50
C ARG A 262 19.91 10.32 -4.74
N ARG A 263 18.66 9.92 -4.83
CA ARG A 263 17.58 10.52 -4.01
C ARG A 263 17.90 10.34 -2.53
N ARG A 264 18.27 9.13 -2.14
CA ARG A 264 18.65 8.83 -0.76
C ARG A 264 19.86 9.60 -0.26
N GLN A 265 20.90 9.75 -1.06
CA GLN A 265 22.11 10.53 -0.72
C GLN A 265 21.77 12.00 -0.45
N ARG A 266 20.86 12.56 -1.22
CA ARG A 266 20.40 13.95 -1.03
C ARG A 266 19.57 14.09 0.23
N ASP A 267 18.68 13.13 0.51
CA ASP A 267 17.86 13.14 1.72
C ASP A 267 18.71 12.98 2.99
N GLU A 268 19.88 12.34 2.87
CA GLU A 268 20.88 12.20 3.94
C GLU A 268 21.89 13.39 4.01
N GLY A 269 21.72 14.42 3.18
CA GLY A 269 22.58 15.62 3.17
C GLY A 269 24.03 15.36 2.73
N ARG A 270 24.28 14.29 1.96
CA ARG A 270 25.61 13.86 1.50
C ARG A 270 25.91 14.21 0.04
N ALA A 271 25.08 15.04 -0.61
CA ALA A 271 25.27 15.45 -2.01
C ALA A 271 25.17 16.97 -2.15
#